data_e4f9b4075b6df7d5d9dcbd68bd4bbed5
#
_entry.id   e4f9b4075b6df7d5d9dcbd68bd4bbed5
#
_cell.length_a   1.000
_cell.length_b   1.000
_cell.length_c   1.000
_cell.angle_alpha   90.00
_cell.angle_beta   90.00
_cell.angle_gamma   90.00
#
_symmetry.space_group_name_H-M   'P 1'
#
loop_
_entity.id
_entity.type
_entity.pdbx_description
1 polymer ?
#
loop_
_entity_poly.entity_id
_entity_poly.type
_entity_poly.pdbx_seq_one_letter_code
_entity_poly.pdbx_strand_id
1 'polypeptide(L)'
;MTYVGAAEALRFPALEKVTGSMEITTSFVNGMYPTMLEEIYTPVLKRVGKLVMTSRANDETQYNTTITDLDCFSALERVDVIDIHKQGGLVSFKGLEKAIGSLDDEMSWLVGGNAYNPTFEEAKAGKLVKP
;
A
#
# COMPACT_ATOMS: atom_id res chain seq x y z
N MET A 1 -14.21 0.36 -1.31
CA MET A 1 -13.70 0.21 -2.68
C MET A 1 -12.66 -0.90 -2.71
N THR A 2 -12.81 -1.82 -3.63
CA THR A 2 -11.95 -3.00 -3.74
C THR A 2 -11.52 -3.19 -5.18
N TYR A 3 -10.23 -3.38 -5.42
CA TYR A 3 -9.70 -3.80 -6.70
C TYR A 3 -9.04 -5.17 -6.59
N VAL A 4 -9.49 -6.11 -7.41
CA VAL A 4 -8.88 -7.43 -7.60
C VAL A 4 -8.88 -7.72 -9.09
N GLY A 5 -7.72 -7.89 -9.70
CA GLY A 5 -7.68 -8.18 -11.13
C GLY A 5 -6.30 -8.05 -11.75
N ALA A 6 -6.27 -7.98 -13.06
CA ALA A 6 -5.07 -8.06 -13.89
C ALA A 6 -4.69 -6.73 -14.56
N ALA A 7 -5.18 -5.60 -14.07
CA ALA A 7 -4.79 -4.29 -14.62
C ALA A 7 -3.33 -3.98 -14.30
N GLU A 8 -2.65 -3.32 -15.22
CA GLU A 8 -1.28 -2.86 -15.02
C GLU A 8 -1.23 -1.54 -14.25
N ALA A 9 -2.30 -0.75 -14.33
CA ALA A 9 -2.38 0.55 -13.68
C ALA A 9 -3.77 0.81 -13.11
N LEU A 10 -3.80 1.43 -11.93
CA LEU A 10 -5.01 1.96 -11.30
C LEU A 10 -4.87 3.47 -11.23
N ARG A 11 -5.72 4.20 -11.93
CA ARG A 11 -5.66 5.65 -12.00
C ARG A 11 -6.96 6.28 -11.56
N PHE A 12 -6.88 7.07 -10.50
CA PHE A 12 -8.00 7.79 -9.91
C PHE A 12 -7.64 9.28 -9.77
N PRO A 13 -7.57 10.02 -10.90
CA PRO A 13 -7.03 11.38 -10.87
C PRO A 13 -7.87 12.39 -10.09
N ALA A 14 -9.16 12.11 -9.90
CA ALA A 14 -10.07 13.02 -9.20
C ALA A 14 -10.57 12.48 -7.85
N LEU A 15 -10.13 11.29 -7.43
CA LEU A 15 -10.58 10.68 -6.17
C LEU A 15 -9.92 11.40 -4.99
N GLU A 16 -10.74 12.02 -4.13
CA GLU A 16 -10.27 12.77 -2.97
C GLU A 16 -10.45 12.05 -1.65
N LYS A 17 -11.44 11.16 -1.55
CA LYS A 17 -11.82 10.52 -0.29
C LYS A 17 -12.43 9.15 -0.50
N VAL A 18 -12.04 8.19 0.34
CA VAL A 18 -12.68 6.89 0.49
C VAL A 18 -13.09 6.75 1.95
N THR A 19 -14.39 6.71 2.25
CA THR A 19 -14.91 6.69 3.63
C THR A 19 -14.72 5.34 4.32
N GLY A 20 -14.73 4.25 3.54
CA GLY A 20 -14.50 2.90 4.05
C GLY A 20 -13.10 2.41 3.72
N SER A 21 -12.99 1.16 3.32
CA SER A 21 -11.73 0.55 2.93
C SER A 21 -11.42 0.80 1.45
N MET A 22 -10.16 1.07 1.17
CA MET A 22 -9.58 0.99 -0.15
C MET A 22 -8.69 -0.25 -0.19
N GLU A 23 -9.15 -1.29 -0.87
CA GLU A 23 -8.47 -2.58 -0.92
C GLU A 23 -7.90 -2.83 -2.31
N ILE A 24 -6.59 -3.00 -2.39
CA ILE A 24 -5.88 -3.20 -3.65
C ILE A 24 -5.12 -4.53 -3.59
N THR A 25 -5.45 -5.42 -4.50
CA THR A 25 -4.68 -6.64 -4.72
C THR A 25 -3.68 -6.38 -5.84
N THR A 26 -2.40 -6.33 -5.49
CA THR A 26 -1.33 -5.88 -6.38
C THR A 26 -0.73 -7.00 -7.22
N SER A 27 -0.91 -8.24 -6.80
CA SER A 27 -0.44 -9.42 -7.53
C SER A 27 -1.52 -10.48 -7.50
N PHE A 28 -1.83 -11.03 -8.66
CA PHE A 28 -2.83 -12.07 -8.83
C PHE A 28 -2.24 -13.22 -9.62
N VAL A 29 -2.37 -14.43 -9.10
CA VAL A 29 -1.91 -15.63 -9.77
C VAL A 29 -3.09 -16.28 -10.46
N ASN A 30 -3.06 -16.33 -11.80
CA ASN A 30 -4.07 -16.97 -12.61
C ASN A 30 -3.40 -17.96 -13.56
N GLY A 31 -3.58 -19.26 -13.30
CA GLY A 31 -2.95 -20.29 -14.09
C GLY A 31 -1.43 -20.28 -13.94
N MET A 32 -0.71 -20.13 -15.05
CA MET A 32 0.74 -20.25 -15.10
C MET A 32 1.50 -18.93 -14.88
N TYR A 33 0.82 -17.78 -14.93
CA TYR A 33 1.48 -16.47 -14.91
C TYR A 33 0.89 -15.54 -13.87
N PRO A 34 1.71 -14.99 -12.97
CA PRO A 34 1.26 -13.92 -12.07
C PRO A 34 1.06 -12.63 -12.87
N THR A 35 0.00 -11.92 -12.55
CA THR A 35 -0.25 -10.56 -13.06
C THR A 35 0.04 -9.58 -11.95
N MET A 36 0.85 -8.57 -12.23
CA MET A 36 1.29 -7.59 -11.24
C MET A 36 0.86 -6.18 -11.62
N LEU A 37 0.37 -5.46 -10.63
CA LEU A 37 0.05 -4.05 -10.75
C LEU A 37 1.36 -3.25 -10.79
N GLU A 38 1.53 -2.40 -11.79
CA GLU A 38 2.76 -1.61 -11.98
C GLU A 38 2.63 -0.17 -11.52
N GLU A 39 1.40 0.39 -11.53
CA GLU A 39 1.18 1.79 -11.22
C GLU A 39 -0.11 2.00 -10.44
N ILE A 40 -0.04 2.83 -9.42
CA ILE A 40 -1.18 3.40 -8.73
C ILE A 40 -1.06 4.91 -8.81
N TYR A 41 -2.12 5.59 -9.25
CA TYR A 41 -2.13 7.04 -9.43
C TYR A 41 -3.32 7.65 -8.69
N THR A 42 -3.04 8.33 -7.58
CA THR A 42 -4.04 8.94 -6.70
C THR A 42 -3.58 10.33 -6.23
N PRO A 43 -3.38 11.29 -7.16
CA PRO A 43 -2.66 12.54 -6.86
C PRO A 43 -3.39 13.48 -5.90
N VAL A 44 -4.70 13.32 -5.74
CA VAL A 44 -5.51 14.20 -4.89
C VAL A 44 -6.23 13.46 -3.76
N LEU A 45 -5.92 12.18 -3.56
CA LEU A 45 -6.52 11.37 -2.50
C LEU A 45 -5.98 11.81 -1.14
N LYS A 46 -6.84 12.40 -0.31
CA LYS A 46 -6.47 12.98 0.98
C LYS A 46 -6.89 12.17 2.18
N ARG A 47 -7.93 11.34 2.05
CA ARG A 47 -8.48 10.58 3.17
C ARG A 47 -8.94 9.20 2.74
N VAL A 48 -8.54 8.19 3.51
CA VAL A 48 -9.01 6.81 3.38
C VAL A 48 -9.28 6.27 4.78
N GLY A 49 -10.37 5.53 4.96
CA GLY A 49 -10.64 4.87 6.24
C GLY A 49 -9.60 3.78 6.51
N LYS A 50 -9.58 2.74 5.68
CA LYS A 50 -8.58 1.68 5.76
C LYS A 50 -7.88 1.50 4.42
N LEU A 51 -6.57 1.63 4.40
CA LEU A 51 -5.76 1.38 3.21
C LEU A 51 -5.20 -0.05 3.27
N VAL A 52 -5.63 -0.90 2.36
CA VAL A 52 -5.19 -2.29 2.26
C VAL A 52 -4.50 -2.54 0.94
N MET A 53 -3.27 -3.03 1.01
CA MET A 53 -2.55 -3.55 -0.15
C MET A 53 -2.09 -4.97 0.17
N THR A 54 -2.46 -5.92 -0.67
CA THR A 54 -2.10 -7.32 -0.48
C THR A 54 -1.86 -7.98 -1.83
N SER A 55 -1.56 -9.27 -1.81
CA SER A 55 -1.34 -10.08 -2.99
C SER A 55 -2.07 -11.42 -2.84
N ARG A 56 -2.59 -11.95 -3.93
CA ARG A 56 -3.14 -13.32 -3.99
C ARG A 56 -2.05 -14.31 -4.45
N ALA A 57 -0.85 -14.12 -4.00
CA ALA A 57 0.28 -15.01 -4.30
C ALA A 57 0.31 -16.18 -3.32
N ASN A 58 0.73 -17.34 -3.82
CA ASN A 58 0.85 -18.55 -3.01
C ASN A 58 2.14 -18.58 -2.18
N ASP A 59 3.18 -17.91 -2.64
CA ASP A 59 4.47 -17.83 -1.96
C ASP A 59 5.20 -16.51 -2.27
N GLU A 60 6.32 -16.28 -1.59
CA GLU A 60 7.09 -15.05 -1.69
C GLU A 60 7.61 -14.75 -3.10
N THR A 61 7.84 -15.77 -3.91
CA THR A 61 8.36 -15.59 -5.28
C THR A 61 7.34 -14.95 -6.21
N GLN A 62 6.07 -14.95 -5.79
CA GLN A 62 4.95 -14.42 -6.57
C GLN A 62 4.39 -13.10 -6.01
N TYR A 63 4.99 -12.57 -4.95
CA TYR A 63 4.58 -11.27 -4.41
C TYR A 63 4.88 -10.16 -5.41
N ASN A 64 4.08 -9.10 -5.37
CA ASN A 64 4.30 -7.95 -6.23
C ASN A 64 5.70 -7.36 -5.99
N THR A 65 6.47 -7.18 -7.06
CA THR A 65 7.81 -6.58 -7.01
C THR A 65 7.90 -5.25 -7.76
N THR A 66 6.82 -4.83 -8.42
CA THR A 66 6.80 -3.61 -9.23
C THR A 66 6.51 -2.35 -8.42
N ILE A 67 5.79 -2.49 -7.29
CA ILE A 67 5.54 -1.39 -6.38
C ILE A 67 6.69 -1.30 -5.39
N THR A 68 7.57 -0.33 -5.59
CA THR A 68 8.79 -0.16 -4.78
C THR A 68 8.68 0.95 -3.75
N ASP A 69 7.73 1.88 -3.95
CA ASP A 69 7.44 2.98 -3.04
C ASP A 69 5.93 3.24 -2.99
N LEU A 70 5.52 4.14 -2.13
CA LEU A 70 4.13 4.55 -1.94
C LEU A 70 3.93 6.05 -2.21
N ASP A 71 4.76 6.62 -3.07
CA ASP A 71 4.69 8.05 -3.41
C ASP A 71 3.37 8.43 -4.09
N CYS A 72 2.68 7.46 -4.69
CA CYS A 72 1.32 7.65 -5.21
C CYS A 72 0.34 8.15 -4.15
N PHE A 73 0.59 7.86 -2.87
CA PHE A 73 -0.25 8.29 -1.74
C PHE A 73 0.28 9.53 -1.03
N SER A 74 1.20 10.28 -1.64
CA SER A 74 1.82 11.44 -0.99
C SER A 74 0.83 12.57 -0.65
N ALA A 75 -0.33 12.63 -1.32
CA ALA A 75 -1.39 13.56 -0.98
C ALA A 75 -2.22 13.12 0.23
N LEU A 76 -2.12 11.84 0.63
CA LEU A 76 -2.91 11.27 1.71
C LEU A 76 -2.49 11.88 3.05
N GLU A 77 -3.45 12.51 3.72
CA GLU A 77 -3.22 13.21 4.99
C GLU A 77 -3.76 12.44 6.18
N ARG A 78 -4.80 11.62 5.96
CA ARG A 78 -5.49 10.93 7.04
C ARG A 78 -5.90 9.52 6.65
N VAL A 79 -5.60 8.58 7.53
CA VAL A 79 -6.02 7.18 7.42
C VAL A 79 -6.26 6.64 8.82
N ASP A 80 -7.24 5.75 8.97
CA ASP A 80 -7.54 5.14 10.25
C ASP A 80 -6.76 3.83 10.46
N VAL A 81 -6.52 3.07 9.40
CA VAL A 81 -5.75 1.82 9.43
C VAL A 81 -4.91 1.67 8.16
N ILE A 82 -3.67 1.27 8.33
CA ILE A 82 -2.78 0.88 7.23
C ILE A 82 -2.51 -0.62 7.34
N ASP A 83 -2.85 -1.36 6.29
CA ASP A 83 -2.71 -2.81 6.22
C ASP A 83 -2.02 -3.16 4.90
N ILE A 84 -0.70 -3.33 4.93
CA ILE A 84 0.11 -3.53 3.73
C ILE A 84 0.97 -4.77 3.88
N HIS A 85 0.71 -5.76 3.02
CA HIS A 85 1.35 -7.07 3.06
C HIS A 85 1.72 -7.57 1.66
N LYS A 86 2.72 -8.43 1.60
CA LYS A 86 3.10 -9.19 0.40
C LYS A 86 3.54 -8.30 -0.78
N GLN A 87 4.22 -7.21 -0.47
CA GLN A 87 4.81 -6.33 -1.47
C GLN A 87 6.32 -6.57 -1.51
N GLY A 88 6.75 -7.54 -2.34
CA GLY A 88 8.13 -8.01 -2.37
C GLY A 88 9.15 -7.01 -2.90
N GLY A 89 8.71 -5.91 -3.50
CA GLY A 89 9.57 -4.83 -3.97
C GLY A 89 9.49 -3.55 -3.14
N LEU A 90 8.58 -3.49 -2.14
CA LEU A 90 8.32 -2.26 -1.39
C LEU A 90 9.43 -1.98 -0.38
N VAL A 91 10.19 -0.94 -0.63
CA VAL A 91 11.33 -0.52 0.20
C VAL A 91 11.19 0.88 0.79
N SER A 92 10.14 1.62 0.41
CA SER A 92 9.90 2.98 0.90
C SER A 92 8.43 3.22 1.24
N PHE A 93 8.19 3.65 2.46
CA PHE A 93 6.88 4.08 2.97
C PHE A 93 6.79 5.61 3.05
N LYS A 94 7.77 6.32 2.50
CA LYS A 94 7.86 7.78 2.63
C LYS A 94 6.65 8.52 2.07
N GLY A 95 6.03 7.99 1.03
CA GLY A 95 4.80 8.56 0.48
C GLY A 95 3.63 8.59 1.45
N LEU A 96 3.65 7.75 2.49
CA LEU A 96 2.62 7.72 3.53
C LEU A 96 2.97 8.56 4.77
N GLU A 97 4.02 9.35 4.74
CA GLU A 97 4.52 10.07 5.92
C GLU A 97 3.45 10.92 6.62
N LYS A 98 2.67 11.69 5.84
CA LYS A 98 1.58 12.51 6.40
C LYS A 98 0.48 11.65 7.02
N ALA A 99 0.07 10.59 6.32
CA ALA A 99 -0.96 9.67 6.78
C ALA A 99 -0.52 8.93 8.05
N ILE A 100 0.74 8.50 8.11
CA ILE A 100 1.33 7.86 9.29
C ILE A 100 1.26 8.81 10.49
N GLY A 101 1.47 10.10 10.27
CA GLY A 101 1.34 11.12 11.32
C GLY A 101 -0.06 11.18 11.92
N SER A 102 -1.10 10.76 11.20
CA SER A 102 -2.48 10.75 11.69
C SER A 102 -2.82 9.51 12.54
N LEU A 103 -1.97 8.49 12.55
CA LEU A 103 -2.20 7.26 13.32
C LEU A 103 -1.83 7.44 14.79
N ASP A 104 -2.74 7.03 15.68
CA ASP A 104 -2.56 7.17 17.12
C ASP A 104 -2.28 5.86 17.84
N ASP A 105 -2.54 4.72 17.19
CA ASP A 105 -2.51 3.40 17.81
C ASP A 105 -1.73 2.40 16.96
N GLU A 106 -0.80 1.69 17.59
CA GLU A 106 -0.03 0.62 16.91
C GLU A 106 -0.91 -0.49 16.33
N MET A 107 -2.11 -0.69 16.88
CA MET A 107 -3.09 -1.65 16.35
C MET A 107 -3.61 -1.26 14.96
N SER A 108 -3.41 -0.02 14.56
CA SER A 108 -3.77 0.49 13.24
C SER A 108 -2.65 0.31 12.20
N TRP A 109 -1.52 -0.24 12.61
CA TRP A 109 -0.36 -0.48 11.76
C TRP A 109 -0.17 -1.97 11.54
N LEU A 110 -0.64 -2.46 10.38
CA LEU A 110 -0.61 -3.88 10.02
C LEU A 110 0.30 -4.04 8.79
N VAL A 111 1.58 -4.03 9.02
CA VAL A 111 2.59 -4.07 7.96
C VAL A 111 3.49 -5.28 8.14
N GLY A 112 3.60 -6.10 7.11
CA GLY A 112 4.43 -7.31 7.14
C GLY A 112 4.53 -7.98 5.78
N GLY A 113 5.51 -8.86 5.60
CA GLY A 113 5.69 -9.62 4.36
C GLY A 113 6.13 -8.78 3.15
N ASN A 114 6.61 -7.56 3.37
CA ASN A 114 7.13 -6.68 2.32
C ASN A 114 8.66 -6.76 2.30
N ALA A 115 9.30 -6.10 1.32
CA ALA A 115 10.76 -6.01 1.28
C ALA A 115 11.32 -5.21 2.46
N TYR A 116 10.56 -4.22 2.93
CA TYR A 116 10.87 -3.47 4.15
C TYR A 116 9.61 -3.39 5.02
N ASN A 117 9.73 -3.66 6.31
CA ASN A 117 8.62 -3.69 7.24
C ASN A 117 8.96 -2.90 8.50
N PRO A 118 8.86 -1.56 8.47
CA PRO A 118 9.11 -0.77 9.67
C PRO A 118 8.04 -1.06 10.72
N THR A 119 8.43 -1.07 11.98
CA THR A 119 7.47 -1.13 13.08
C THR A 119 6.70 0.19 13.16
N PHE A 120 5.61 0.21 13.92
CA PHE A 120 4.86 1.45 14.15
C PHE A 120 5.76 2.54 14.74
N GLU A 121 6.60 2.21 15.73
CA GLU A 121 7.53 3.13 16.35
C GLU A 121 8.55 3.69 15.34
N GLU A 122 9.11 2.81 14.51
CA GLU A 122 10.04 3.21 13.46
C GLU A 122 9.39 4.14 12.45
N ALA A 123 8.17 3.80 12.03
CA ALA A 123 7.41 4.62 11.08
C ALA A 123 7.10 6.00 11.66
N LYS A 124 6.66 6.07 12.92
CA LYS A 124 6.39 7.34 13.60
C LYS A 124 7.66 8.16 13.81
N ALA A 125 8.80 7.52 13.90
CA ALA A 125 10.11 8.18 14.01
C ALA A 125 10.68 8.61 12.65
N GLY A 126 9.98 8.39 11.56
CA GLY A 126 10.41 8.77 10.22
C GLY A 126 11.34 7.78 9.54
N LYS A 127 11.49 6.57 10.07
CA LYS A 127 12.30 5.51 9.45
C LYS A 127 11.50 4.79 8.38
N LEU A 128 11.27 5.46 7.28
CA LEU A 128 10.32 5.06 6.25
C LEU A 128 10.97 4.41 5.01
N VAL A 129 12.27 4.43 4.91
CA VAL A 129 13.00 3.85 3.78
C VAL A 129 13.95 2.78 4.30
N LYS A 130 14.01 1.66 3.59
CA LYS A 130 14.92 0.56 3.90
C LYS A 130 16.37 1.04 3.92
N PRO A 131 17.08 0.84 5.03
CA PRO A 131 18.49 1.23 5.13
C PRO A 131 19.41 0.43 4.20
#